data_056d98f2876842c0703a7728d59b4af0
#
_entry.id   056d98f2876842c0703a7728d59b4af0
#
_cell.length_a   1.000
_cell.length_b   1.000
_cell.length_c   1.000
_cell.angle_alpha   90.00
_cell.angle_beta   90.00
_cell.angle_gamma   90.00
#
_symmetry.space_group_name_H-M   'P 1'
#
loop_
_entity.id
_entity.type
_entity.pdbx_description
1 polymer ?
#
loop_
_entity_poly.entity_id
_entity_poly.type
_entity_poly.pdbx_seq_one_letter_code
_entity_poly.pdbx_strand_id
1 'polypeptide(L)'
;MTNLETLTLFFRAENQRDWKTYQKFLHPKIIWELHEQKVSVIRGIEDYLSKIRQAYHHNTIQFSCLHTFSTDENWIVTILKNDFGQLSCDIFEFENGLIIREYEYLL
;
A
#
# COMPACT_ATOMS: atom_id res chain seq x y z
N MET A 1 -2.00 2.69 18.51
CA MET A 1 -2.52 1.95 17.36
C MET A 1 -1.47 0.94 16.91
N THR A 2 -1.85 -0.30 16.66
CA THR A 2 -0.92 -1.28 16.10
C THR A 2 -0.64 -0.99 14.64
N ASN A 3 0.44 -1.56 14.10
CA ASN A 3 0.75 -1.41 12.68
C ASN A 3 -0.32 -2.06 11.80
N LEU A 4 -0.94 -3.15 12.27
CA LEU A 4 -2.02 -3.79 11.53
C LEU A 4 -3.26 -2.89 11.48
N GLU A 5 -3.59 -2.23 12.59
CA GLU A 5 -4.70 -1.26 12.60
C GLU A 5 -4.42 -0.09 11.65
N THR A 6 -3.19 0.42 11.66
CA THR A 6 -2.76 1.47 10.74
C THR A 6 -2.93 1.02 9.28
N LEU A 7 -2.49 -0.20 8.96
CA LEU A 7 -2.60 -0.74 7.61
C LEU A 7 -4.06 -0.88 7.17
N THR A 8 -4.94 -1.32 8.08
CA THR A 8 -6.37 -1.44 7.80
C THR A 8 -6.98 -0.08 7.43
N LEU A 9 -6.62 0.96 8.17
CA LEU A 9 -7.09 2.33 7.88
C LEU A 9 -6.49 2.87 6.59
N PHE A 10 -5.24 2.53 6.30
CA PHE A 10 -4.56 2.89 5.07
C PHE A 10 -5.28 2.30 3.85
N PHE A 11 -5.61 1.01 3.89
CA PHE A 11 -6.37 0.35 2.81
C PHE A 11 -7.76 0.95 2.64
N ARG A 12 -8.43 1.29 3.75
CA ARG A 12 -9.75 1.93 3.69
C ARG A 12 -9.66 3.28 2.99
N ALA A 13 -8.68 4.10 3.34
CA ALA A 13 -8.47 5.40 2.72
C ALA A 13 -8.22 5.27 1.21
N GLU A 14 -7.45 4.27 0.80
CA GLU A 14 -7.19 4.00 -0.62
C GLU A 14 -8.48 3.66 -1.37
N ASN A 15 -9.28 2.76 -0.82
CA ASN A 15 -10.55 2.38 -1.43
C ASN A 15 -11.55 3.55 -1.50
N GLN A 16 -11.47 4.48 -0.56
CA GLN A 16 -12.32 5.67 -0.52
C GLN A 16 -11.74 6.82 -1.33
N ARG A 17 -10.54 6.70 -1.88
CA ARG A 17 -9.81 7.78 -2.56
C ARG A 17 -9.57 8.97 -1.63
N ASP A 18 -9.50 8.73 -0.32
CA ASP A 18 -9.24 9.74 0.70
C ASP A 18 -7.73 9.93 0.86
N TRP A 19 -7.14 10.62 -0.10
CA TRP A 19 -5.69 10.78 -0.16
C TRP A 19 -5.14 11.63 0.98
N LYS A 20 -5.95 12.53 1.52
CA LYS A 20 -5.57 13.35 2.67
C LYS A 20 -5.34 12.50 3.91
N THR A 21 -6.21 11.51 4.16
CA THR A 21 -6.03 10.55 5.25
C THR A 21 -4.93 9.55 4.93
N TYR A 22 -4.91 9.06 3.70
CA TYR A 22 -3.95 8.06 3.20
C TYR A 22 -2.51 8.51 3.47
N GLN A 23 -2.18 9.76 3.11
CA GLN A 23 -0.81 10.28 3.24
C GLN A 23 -0.32 10.34 4.69
N LYS A 24 -1.22 10.39 5.66
CA LYS A 24 -0.85 10.48 7.09
C LYS A 24 -0.14 9.23 7.58
N PHE A 25 -0.33 8.10 6.91
CA PHE A 25 0.25 6.82 7.28
C PHE A 25 1.60 6.55 6.59
N LEU A 26 2.02 7.42 5.68
CA LEU A 26 3.23 7.26 4.90
C LEU A 26 4.38 8.04 5.52
N HIS A 27 5.53 7.38 5.61
CA HIS A 27 6.78 8.05 5.98
C HIS A 27 7.20 8.99 4.84
N PRO A 28 7.74 10.19 5.14
CA PRO A 28 8.20 11.11 4.09
C PRO A 28 9.20 10.49 3.11
N LYS A 29 9.98 9.51 3.57
CA LYS A 29 11.00 8.80 2.77
C LYS A 29 10.51 7.45 2.26
N ILE A 30 9.19 7.27 2.13
CA ILE A 30 8.60 6.02 1.63
C ILE A 30 9.26 5.58 0.32
N ILE A 31 9.49 4.28 0.20
CA ILE A 31 9.95 3.66 -1.04
C ILE A 31 8.93 2.60 -1.43
N TRP A 32 8.40 2.71 -2.64
CA TRP A 32 7.47 1.74 -3.21
C TRP A 32 8.15 1.03 -4.35
N GLU A 33 8.29 -0.28 -4.22
CA GLU A 33 8.90 -1.13 -5.21
C GLU A 33 7.81 -1.99 -5.84
N LEU A 34 7.48 -1.69 -7.09
CA LEU A 34 6.40 -2.33 -7.82
C LEU A 34 6.97 -3.36 -8.80
N HIS A 35 6.65 -4.62 -8.57
CA HIS A 35 7.09 -5.73 -9.40
C HIS A 35 5.95 -6.19 -10.31
N GLU A 36 6.03 -5.77 -11.56
CA GLU A 36 5.18 -6.20 -12.67
C GLU A 36 6.06 -6.93 -13.69
N GLN A 37 5.85 -6.68 -14.98
CA GLN A 37 6.79 -7.12 -16.02
C GLN A 37 8.14 -6.42 -15.88
N LYS A 38 8.12 -5.18 -15.37
CA LYS A 38 9.31 -4.41 -15.00
C LYS A 38 9.23 -4.08 -13.53
N VAL A 39 10.38 -3.88 -12.91
CA VAL A 39 10.46 -3.37 -11.55
C VAL A 39 10.53 -1.85 -11.61
N SER A 40 9.58 -1.19 -10.95
CA SER A 40 9.58 0.28 -10.80
C SER A 40 9.83 0.61 -9.35
N VAL A 41 10.68 1.59 -9.10
CA VAL A 41 10.98 2.06 -7.73
C VAL A 41 10.57 3.53 -7.64
N ILE A 42 9.62 3.80 -6.76
CA ILE A 42 9.09 5.16 -6.51
C ILE A 42 9.61 5.60 -5.15
N ARG A 43 10.29 6.75 -5.10
CA ARG A 43 10.94 7.24 -3.89
C ARG A 43 10.35 8.56 -3.44
N GLY A 44 10.02 8.65 -2.14
CA GLY A 44 9.50 9.85 -1.53
C GLY A 44 7.99 9.96 -1.63
N ILE A 45 7.41 10.69 -0.65
CA ILE A 45 5.96 10.75 -0.50
C ILE A 45 5.27 11.48 -1.65
N GLU A 46 5.92 12.50 -2.23
CA GLU A 46 5.30 13.27 -3.30
C GLU A 46 5.13 12.43 -4.57
N ASP A 47 6.18 11.72 -4.97
CA ASP A 47 6.12 10.83 -6.14
C ASP A 47 5.21 9.64 -5.89
N TYR A 48 5.21 9.11 -4.66
CA TYR A 48 4.30 8.04 -4.27
C TYR A 48 2.84 8.48 -4.44
N LEU A 49 2.47 9.64 -3.88
CA LEU A 49 1.09 10.15 -3.97
C LEU A 49 0.70 10.46 -5.40
N SER A 50 1.60 11.00 -6.19
CA SER A 50 1.34 11.27 -7.61
C SER A 50 1.04 9.96 -8.36
N LYS A 51 1.86 8.93 -8.13
CA LYS A 51 1.70 7.62 -8.79
C LYS A 51 0.40 6.95 -8.40
N ILE A 52 0.07 6.92 -7.11
CA ILE A 52 -1.14 6.25 -6.64
C ILE A 52 -2.41 6.97 -7.10
N ARG A 53 -2.41 8.30 -7.12
CA ARG A 53 -3.55 9.07 -7.63
C ARG A 53 -3.76 8.79 -9.11
N GLN A 54 -2.69 8.72 -9.89
CA GLN A 54 -2.76 8.37 -11.31
C GLN A 54 -3.36 6.98 -11.52
N ALA A 55 -2.94 6.01 -10.70
CA ALA A 55 -3.43 4.64 -10.83
C ALA A 55 -4.95 4.54 -10.61
N TYR A 56 -5.51 5.42 -9.79
CA TYR A 56 -6.94 5.42 -9.47
C TYR A 56 -7.72 6.53 -10.17
N HIS A 57 -7.09 7.25 -11.10
CA HIS A 57 -7.75 8.35 -11.81
C HIS A 57 -8.89 7.81 -12.70
N HIS A 58 -10.09 8.34 -12.48
CA HIS A 58 -11.29 7.98 -13.24
C HIS A 58 -11.72 6.51 -13.15
N ASN A 59 -11.36 5.79 -12.09
CA ASN A 59 -11.88 4.46 -11.87
C ASN A 59 -12.42 4.29 -10.46
N THR A 60 -13.22 3.25 -10.27
CA THR A 60 -13.84 2.91 -8.98
C THR A 60 -13.36 1.54 -8.48
N ILE A 61 -12.22 1.08 -8.97
CA ILE A 61 -11.65 -0.22 -8.59
C ILE A 61 -11.38 -0.23 -7.08
N GLN A 62 -11.87 -1.26 -6.40
CA GLN A 62 -11.63 -1.49 -5.00
C GLN A 62 -10.93 -2.82 -4.79
N PHE A 63 -10.33 -2.99 -3.64
CA PHE A 63 -9.67 -4.24 -3.28
C PHE A 63 -10.00 -4.63 -1.85
N SER A 64 -9.80 -5.89 -1.55
CA SER A 64 -9.92 -6.42 -0.20
C SER A 64 -8.66 -7.18 0.18
N CYS A 65 -8.36 -7.20 1.47
CA CYS A 65 -7.24 -7.97 2.01
C CYS A 65 -7.75 -9.37 2.36
N LEU A 66 -7.22 -10.39 1.67
CA LEU A 66 -7.62 -11.78 1.91
C LEU A 66 -6.86 -12.39 3.07
N HIS A 67 -5.58 -12.07 3.20
CA HIS A 67 -4.69 -12.65 4.21
C HIS A 67 -3.68 -11.61 4.69
N THR A 68 -3.32 -11.72 5.96
CA THR A 68 -2.21 -10.98 6.56
C THR A 68 -1.30 -11.95 7.29
N PHE A 69 0.01 -11.72 7.18
CA PHE A 69 1.02 -12.49 7.88
C PHE A 69 2.00 -11.53 8.53
N SER A 70 2.29 -11.71 9.81
CA SER A 70 3.24 -10.86 10.52
C SER A 70 4.02 -11.72 11.51
N THR A 71 5.31 -11.87 11.28
CA THR A 71 6.24 -12.53 12.21
C THR A 71 7.02 -11.51 13.04
N ASP A 72 6.96 -10.25 12.63
CA ASP A 72 7.63 -9.10 13.25
C ASP A 72 6.64 -7.94 13.21
N GLU A 73 6.53 -7.19 14.30
CA GLU A 73 5.55 -6.09 14.37
C GLU A 73 5.79 -4.99 13.34
N ASN A 74 7.01 -4.87 12.81
CA ASN A 74 7.37 -3.86 11.82
C ASN A 74 7.21 -4.32 10.37
N TRP A 75 6.88 -5.58 10.14
CA TRP A 75 6.68 -6.14 8.80
C TRP A 75 5.34 -6.83 8.71
N ILE A 76 4.54 -6.48 7.70
CA ILE A 76 3.27 -7.14 7.44
C ILE A 76 3.22 -7.54 5.97
N VAL A 77 2.93 -8.81 5.72
CA VAL A 77 2.73 -9.37 4.38
C VAL A 77 1.23 -9.52 4.16
N THR A 78 0.74 -9.05 3.02
CA THR A 78 -0.68 -9.12 2.69
C THR A 78 -0.90 -9.78 1.33
N ILE A 79 -2.03 -10.45 1.18
CA ILE A 79 -2.54 -10.88 -0.13
C ILE A 79 -3.80 -10.07 -0.38
N LEU A 80 -3.81 -9.31 -1.47
CA LEU A 80 -4.90 -8.44 -1.84
C LEU A 80 -5.56 -8.96 -3.13
N LYS A 81 -6.86 -8.68 -3.26
CA LYS A 81 -7.65 -9.04 -4.44
C LYS A 81 -8.51 -7.84 -4.84
N ASN A 82 -8.45 -7.44 -6.10
CA ASN A 82 -9.27 -6.34 -6.59
C ASN A 82 -10.61 -6.83 -7.17
N ASP A 83 -11.43 -5.89 -7.63
CA ASP A 83 -12.77 -6.16 -8.19
C ASP A 83 -12.73 -7.07 -9.41
N PHE A 84 -11.61 -7.12 -10.12
CA PHE A 84 -11.44 -7.97 -11.30
C PHE A 84 -10.89 -9.35 -10.96
N GLY A 85 -10.70 -9.64 -9.67
CA GLY A 85 -10.14 -10.91 -9.23
C GLY A 85 -8.62 -11.00 -9.35
N GLN A 86 -7.95 -9.91 -9.67
CA GLN A 86 -6.49 -9.88 -9.74
C GLN A 86 -5.90 -9.88 -8.34
N LEU A 87 -4.83 -10.66 -8.15
CA LEU A 87 -4.18 -10.82 -6.87
C LEU A 87 -2.83 -10.08 -6.85
N SER A 88 -2.47 -9.59 -5.69
CA SER A 88 -1.12 -9.08 -5.42
C SER A 88 -0.66 -9.51 -4.05
N CYS A 89 0.66 -9.63 -3.90
CA CYS A 89 1.30 -9.79 -2.60
C CYS A 89 1.99 -8.47 -2.27
N ASP A 90 1.54 -7.82 -1.21
CA ASP A 90 2.06 -6.51 -0.81
C ASP A 90 2.70 -6.65 0.57
N ILE A 91 3.96 -6.24 0.67
CA ILE A 91 4.74 -6.32 1.90
C ILE A 91 5.01 -4.90 2.38
N PHE A 92 4.70 -4.64 3.64
CA PHE A 92 4.85 -3.32 4.24
C PHE A 92 5.84 -3.37 5.39
N GLU A 93 6.80 -2.45 5.37
CA GLU A 93 7.71 -2.22 6.50
C GLU A 93 7.31 -0.91 7.18
N PHE A 94 7.24 -0.95 8.52
CA PHE A 94 6.89 0.21 9.32
C PHE A 94 8.11 0.72 10.09
N GLU A 95 8.20 2.03 10.22
CA GLU A 95 9.17 2.71 11.09
C GLU A 95 8.43 3.77 11.88
N ASN A 96 8.48 3.68 13.20
CA ASN A 96 7.78 4.60 14.11
C ASN A 96 6.29 4.76 13.78
N GLY A 97 5.64 3.65 13.41
CA GLY A 97 4.21 3.63 13.10
C GLY A 97 3.83 4.13 11.71
N LEU A 98 4.80 4.47 10.88
CA LEU A 98 4.58 4.93 9.50
C LEU A 98 5.11 3.90 8.51
N ILE A 99 4.45 3.77 7.36
CA ILE A 99 4.88 2.88 6.30
C ILE A 99 6.09 3.52 5.60
N ILE A 100 7.25 2.86 5.69
CA ILE A 100 8.49 3.36 5.09
C ILE A 100 8.88 2.61 3.84
N ARG A 101 8.45 1.35 3.68
CA ARG A 101 8.67 0.56 2.45
C ARG A 101 7.42 -0.22 2.11
N GLU A 102 7.16 -0.28 0.82
CA GLU A 102 6.11 -1.12 0.27
C GLU A 102 6.69 -1.90 -0.91
N TYR A 103 6.54 -3.23 -0.87
CA TYR A 103 6.92 -4.11 -1.97
C TYR A 103 5.63 -4.72 -2.51
N GLU A 104 5.35 -4.47 -3.77
CA GLU A 104 4.12 -4.97 -4.40
C GLU A 104 4.47 -5.93 -5.53
N TYR A 105 3.98 -7.15 -5.44
CA TYR A 105 4.17 -8.20 -6.45
C TYR A 105 2.82 -8.53 -7.06
N LEU A 106 2.65 -8.24 -8.36
CA LEU A 106 1.45 -8.63 -9.09
C LEU A 106 1.53 -10.12 -9.41
N LEU A 107 0.49 -10.85 -9.03
CA LEU A 107 0.46 -12.32 -9.11
C LEU A 107 -0.31 -12.81 -10.35
#